data_0cb18f6ea64cccc67c1ba17dee739e6e
#
_entry.id   0cb18f6ea64cccc67c1ba17dee739e6e
#
_cell.length_a   1.000
_cell.length_b   1.000
_cell.length_c   1.000
_cell.angle_alpha   90.00
_cell.angle_beta   90.00
_cell.angle_gamma   90.00
#
_symmetry.space_group_name_H-M   'P 1'
#
loop_
_entity.id
_entity.type
_entity.pdbx_description
1 polymer ?
#
loop_
_entity_poly.entity_id
_entity_poly.type
_entity_poly.pdbx_seq_one_letter_code
_entity_poly.pdbx_strand_id
1 'polypeptide(L)'
;MAYTFDDLYEAVEGDEFKKVKKILQEDPSLITGKDDYEFSVLHGAVMTENTKLVEFLVDQGADVNALNDEGITPLHIALYPDVVTCLLNRGAEINKKSSDGSTPLHTQVADGEERLDVVGMLLAKGADKSIKDNDGQTPLDIARAREEEEMIELLS
;
A
#
# COMPACT_ATOMS: atom_id res chain seq x y z
N MET A 1 -17.23 10.74 -24.72
CA MET A 1 -15.82 11.09 -24.43
C MET A 1 -15.10 9.89 -23.83
N ALA A 2 -13.85 9.70 -24.20
CA ALA A 2 -13.03 8.64 -23.63
C ALA A 2 -12.65 9.00 -22.18
N TYR A 3 -12.66 8.00 -21.31
CA TYR A 3 -12.11 8.16 -19.96
C TYR A 3 -10.58 8.25 -20.00
N THR A 4 -10.02 8.90 -19.00
CA THR A 4 -8.58 9.02 -18.78
C THR A 4 -8.15 8.22 -17.55
N PHE A 5 -6.83 8.10 -17.35
CA PHE A 5 -6.31 7.52 -16.11
C PHE A 5 -6.77 8.32 -14.86
N ASP A 6 -6.80 9.64 -14.96
CA ASP A 6 -7.26 10.49 -13.84
C ASP A 6 -8.72 10.22 -13.48
N ASP A 7 -9.60 10.03 -14.46
CA ASP A 7 -11.00 9.64 -14.21
C ASP A 7 -11.10 8.31 -13.46
N LEU A 8 -10.26 7.33 -13.82
CA LEU A 8 -10.20 6.05 -13.13
C LEU A 8 -9.65 6.20 -11.72
N TYR A 9 -8.55 6.94 -11.57
CA TYR A 9 -7.90 7.14 -10.27
C TYR A 9 -8.83 7.85 -9.29
N GLU A 10 -9.50 8.93 -9.70
CA GLU A 10 -10.50 9.64 -8.88
C GLU A 10 -11.66 8.72 -8.47
N ALA A 11 -12.16 7.88 -9.40
CA ALA A 11 -13.23 6.94 -9.08
C ALA A 11 -12.77 5.88 -8.07
N VAL A 12 -11.51 5.45 -8.13
CA VAL A 12 -10.91 4.51 -7.18
C VAL A 12 -10.78 5.15 -5.80
N GLU A 13 -10.19 6.35 -5.70
CA GLU A 13 -10.04 7.07 -4.43
C GLU A 13 -11.40 7.40 -3.78
N GLY A 14 -12.39 7.71 -4.60
CA GLY A 14 -13.77 7.96 -4.15
C GLY A 14 -14.57 6.70 -3.80
N ASP A 15 -13.97 5.51 -3.90
CA ASP A 15 -14.64 4.22 -3.70
C ASP A 15 -15.91 4.05 -4.58
N GLU A 16 -15.90 4.67 -5.76
CA GLU A 16 -17.00 4.62 -6.73
C GLU A 16 -16.95 3.33 -7.57
N PHE A 17 -17.12 2.18 -6.94
CA PHE A 17 -16.86 0.87 -7.57
C PHE A 17 -17.64 0.65 -8.88
N LYS A 18 -18.89 1.13 -8.95
CA LYS A 18 -19.68 1.02 -10.20
C LYS A 18 -19.06 1.83 -11.34
N LYS A 19 -18.55 3.03 -11.05
CA LYS A 19 -17.86 3.90 -12.01
C LYS A 19 -16.55 3.30 -12.46
N VAL A 20 -15.77 2.74 -11.51
CA VAL A 20 -14.53 2.01 -11.83
C VAL A 20 -14.78 0.89 -12.82
N LYS A 21 -15.81 0.06 -12.57
CA LYS A 21 -16.18 -1.02 -13.50
C LYS A 21 -16.55 -0.50 -14.88
N LYS A 22 -17.34 0.56 -14.94
CA LYS A 22 -17.76 1.18 -16.21
C LYS A 22 -16.55 1.68 -17.01
N ILE A 23 -15.64 2.41 -16.35
CA ILE A 23 -14.44 2.95 -17.00
C ILE A 23 -13.59 1.82 -17.58
N LEU A 24 -13.32 0.76 -16.80
CA LEU A 24 -12.50 -0.37 -17.24
C LEU A 24 -13.19 -1.27 -18.27
N GLN A 25 -14.52 -1.23 -18.37
CA GLN A 25 -15.25 -1.87 -19.48
C GLN A 25 -15.06 -1.13 -20.78
N GLU A 26 -15.02 0.20 -20.73
CA GLU A 26 -14.83 1.05 -21.92
C GLU A 26 -13.37 1.10 -22.37
N ASP A 27 -12.43 1.17 -21.42
CA ASP A 27 -10.99 1.16 -21.72
C ASP A 27 -10.22 0.33 -20.68
N PRO A 28 -10.05 -0.98 -20.91
CA PRO A 28 -9.28 -1.85 -20.02
C PRO A 28 -7.81 -1.49 -19.89
N SER A 29 -7.24 -0.75 -20.85
CA SER A 29 -5.81 -0.39 -20.84
C SER A 29 -5.45 0.59 -19.72
N LEU A 30 -6.43 1.31 -19.18
CA LEU A 30 -6.22 2.28 -18.11
C LEU A 30 -5.75 1.62 -16.81
N ILE A 31 -5.96 0.30 -16.64
CA ILE A 31 -5.55 -0.43 -15.42
C ILE A 31 -4.03 -0.39 -15.16
N THR A 32 -3.22 -0.25 -16.21
CA THR A 32 -1.76 -0.16 -16.11
C THR A 32 -1.23 1.27 -16.15
N GLY A 33 -2.13 2.25 -16.16
CA GLY A 33 -1.78 3.66 -16.12
C GLY A 33 -1.14 4.06 -14.80
N LYS A 34 -0.46 5.19 -14.83
CA LYS A 34 0.15 5.84 -13.66
C LYS A 34 0.04 7.35 -13.80
N ASP A 35 0.03 8.06 -12.67
CA ASP A 35 0.09 9.51 -12.64
C ASP A 35 1.53 10.03 -12.82
N ASP A 36 1.71 11.34 -12.70
CA ASP A 36 3.01 12.03 -12.87
C ASP A 36 4.07 11.60 -11.83
N TYR A 37 3.65 11.01 -10.70
CA TYR A 37 4.51 10.49 -9.65
C TYR A 37 4.58 8.96 -9.66
N GLU A 38 4.18 8.35 -10.78
CA GLU A 38 4.15 6.89 -10.97
C GLU A 38 3.19 6.14 -10.03
N PHE A 39 2.21 6.81 -9.38
CA PHE A 39 1.18 6.13 -8.61
C PHE A 39 0.22 5.38 -9.54
N SER A 40 -0.01 4.10 -9.23
CA SER A 40 -0.97 3.26 -9.92
C SER A 40 -2.35 3.35 -9.25
N VAL A 41 -3.38 2.84 -9.95
CA VAL A 41 -4.74 2.76 -9.37
C VAL A 41 -4.76 1.98 -8.04
N LEU A 42 -3.88 1.00 -7.88
CA LEU A 42 -3.84 0.19 -6.68
C LEU A 42 -3.31 0.97 -5.47
N HIS A 43 -2.41 1.91 -5.67
CA HIS A 43 -1.98 2.84 -4.61
C HIS A 43 -3.19 3.66 -4.08
N GLY A 44 -4.08 4.10 -4.95
CA GLY A 44 -5.32 4.78 -4.54
C GLY A 44 -6.29 3.83 -3.81
N ALA A 45 -6.47 2.62 -4.33
CA ALA A 45 -7.43 1.65 -3.79
C ALA A 45 -7.10 1.22 -2.35
N VAL A 46 -5.81 1.09 -2.00
CA VAL A 46 -5.37 0.64 -0.67
C VAL A 46 -5.55 1.70 0.43
N MET A 47 -5.89 2.92 0.04
CA MET A 47 -6.30 3.97 0.98
C MET A 47 -7.76 3.83 1.39
N THR A 48 -8.53 2.99 0.71
CA THR A 48 -9.92 2.64 1.04
C THR A 48 -9.97 1.35 1.86
N GLU A 49 -11.09 1.14 2.56
CA GLU A 49 -11.34 -0.12 3.27
C GLU A 49 -11.93 -1.22 2.37
N ASN A 50 -12.13 -0.94 1.09
CA ASN A 50 -12.83 -1.80 0.15
C ASN A 50 -11.92 -2.89 -0.45
N THR A 51 -11.82 -4.04 0.23
CA THR A 51 -11.04 -5.18 -0.25
C THR A 51 -11.55 -5.72 -1.59
N LYS A 52 -12.88 -5.64 -1.84
CA LYS A 52 -13.47 -6.09 -3.12
C LYS A 52 -13.00 -5.22 -4.28
N LEU A 53 -12.84 -3.91 -4.06
CA LEU A 53 -12.27 -3.02 -5.06
C LEU A 53 -10.81 -3.38 -5.36
N VAL A 54 -10.00 -3.61 -4.32
CA VAL A 54 -8.61 -4.03 -4.46
C VAL A 54 -8.51 -5.34 -5.25
N GLU A 55 -9.29 -6.36 -4.87
CA GLU A 55 -9.32 -7.65 -5.58
C GLU A 55 -9.75 -7.49 -7.03
N PHE A 56 -10.78 -6.70 -7.30
CA PHE A 56 -11.25 -6.44 -8.66
C PHE A 56 -10.15 -5.81 -9.52
N LEU A 57 -9.44 -4.79 -9.01
CA LEU A 57 -8.37 -4.14 -9.76
C LEU A 57 -7.21 -5.10 -10.05
N VAL A 58 -6.82 -5.95 -9.10
CA VAL A 58 -5.80 -6.98 -9.33
C VAL A 58 -6.28 -7.99 -10.38
N ASP A 59 -7.53 -8.43 -10.32
CA ASP A 59 -8.13 -9.33 -11.31
C ASP A 59 -8.20 -8.71 -12.71
N GLN A 60 -8.29 -7.38 -12.81
CA GLN A 60 -8.23 -6.64 -14.08
C GLN A 60 -6.80 -6.43 -14.61
N GLY A 61 -5.78 -6.85 -13.86
CA GLY A 61 -4.39 -6.77 -14.28
C GLY A 61 -3.55 -5.71 -13.58
N ALA A 62 -4.05 -5.07 -12.52
CA ALA A 62 -3.23 -4.18 -11.70
C ALA A 62 -2.07 -4.95 -11.05
N ASP A 63 -0.88 -4.36 -11.09
CA ASP A 63 0.31 -4.94 -10.46
C ASP A 63 0.26 -4.72 -8.95
N VAL A 64 0.16 -5.81 -8.19
CA VAL A 64 0.11 -5.76 -6.72
C VAL A 64 1.40 -5.18 -6.11
N ASN A 65 2.53 -5.27 -6.83
CA ASN A 65 3.83 -4.73 -6.44
C ASN A 65 4.24 -3.49 -7.26
N ALA A 66 3.26 -2.75 -7.79
CA ALA A 66 3.53 -1.53 -8.54
C ALA A 66 4.36 -0.55 -7.71
N LEU A 67 5.32 0.10 -8.35
CA LEU A 67 6.20 1.08 -7.70
C LEU A 67 5.85 2.48 -8.19
N ASN A 68 5.79 3.43 -7.27
CA ASN A 68 5.83 4.84 -7.65
C ASN A 68 7.29 5.29 -7.90
N ASP A 69 7.52 6.57 -8.13
CA ASP A 69 8.87 7.14 -8.39
C ASP A 69 9.82 7.05 -7.18
N GLU A 70 9.29 6.87 -5.96
CA GLU A 70 10.06 6.64 -4.74
C GLU A 70 10.24 5.15 -4.39
N GLY A 71 9.77 4.25 -5.24
CA GLY A 71 9.81 2.80 -4.99
C GLY A 71 8.79 2.33 -3.95
N ILE A 72 7.77 3.13 -3.68
CA ILE A 72 6.68 2.80 -2.75
C ILE A 72 5.71 1.83 -3.43
N THR A 73 5.39 0.73 -2.77
CA THR A 73 4.35 -0.21 -3.20
C THR A 73 3.01 0.12 -2.55
N PRO A 74 1.89 -0.43 -3.06
CA PRO A 74 0.61 -0.33 -2.36
C PRO A 74 0.66 -0.78 -0.90
N LEU A 75 1.43 -1.84 -0.59
CA LEU A 75 1.56 -2.35 0.78
C LEU A 75 2.23 -1.37 1.75
N HIS A 76 3.14 -0.52 1.28
CA HIS A 76 3.74 0.52 2.12
C HIS A 76 2.72 1.50 2.68
N ILE A 77 1.64 1.76 1.94
CA ILE A 77 0.66 2.82 2.25
C ILE A 77 -0.75 2.30 2.56
N ALA A 78 -0.94 0.99 2.62
CA ALA A 78 -2.25 0.40 2.98
C ALA A 78 -2.69 0.85 4.38
N LEU A 79 -3.93 1.34 4.52
CA LEU A 79 -4.42 1.92 5.77
C LEU A 79 -5.17 0.93 6.66
N TYR A 80 -5.55 -0.24 6.14
CA TYR A 80 -6.45 -1.17 6.83
C TYR A 80 -5.86 -2.58 6.86
N PRO A 81 -5.94 -3.30 8.01
CA PRO A 81 -5.41 -4.66 8.15
C PRO A 81 -5.98 -5.66 7.12
N ASP A 82 -7.28 -5.55 6.81
CA ASP A 82 -7.91 -6.44 5.82
C ASP A 82 -7.36 -6.21 4.42
N VAL A 83 -7.03 -4.96 4.08
CA VAL A 83 -6.39 -4.60 2.81
C VAL A 83 -4.96 -5.16 2.76
N VAL A 84 -4.20 -5.09 3.85
CA VAL A 84 -2.88 -5.72 3.97
C VAL A 84 -2.98 -7.22 3.69
N THR A 85 -3.93 -7.91 4.32
CA THR A 85 -4.17 -9.33 4.11
C THR A 85 -4.53 -9.63 2.65
N CYS A 86 -5.40 -8.83 2.07
CA CYS A 86 -5.81 -8.96 0.67
C CYS A 86 -4.60 -8.84 -0.28
N LEU A 87 -3.76 -7.82 -0.11
CA LEU A 87 -2.56 -7.62 -0.93
C LEU A 87 -1.57 -8.79 -0.80
N LEU A 88 -1.32 -9.26 0.42
CA LEU A 88 -0.41 -10.40 0.66
C LEU A 88 -0.94 -11.68 0.04
N ASN A 89 -2.25 -11.95 0.10
CA ASN A 89 -2.88 -13.09 -0.56
C ASN A 89 -2.77 -13.03 -2.09
N ARG A 90 -2.57 -11.84 -2.65
CA ARG A 90 -2.40 -11.60 -4.09
C ARG A 90 -0.94 -11.46 -4.51
N GLY A 91 0.02 -11.78 -3.64
CA GLY A 91 1.44 -11.82 -3.96
C GLY A 91 2.22 -10.53 -3.69
N ALA A 92 1.70 -9.62 -2.84
CA ALA A 92 2.49 -8.47 -2.40
C ALA A 92 3.75 -8.92 -1.65
N GLU A 93 4.87 -8.29 -1.96
CA GLU A 93 6.16 -8.56 -1.31
C GLU A 93 6.24 -7.83 0.04
N ILE A 94 6.10 -8.58 1.14
CA ILE A 94 5.96 -8.02 2.49
C ILE A 94 7.19 -7.20 2.94
N ASN A 95 8.38 -7.53 2.45
CA ASN A 95 9.64 -6.87 2.81
C ASN A 95 10.24 -6.06 1.65
N LYS A 96 9.43 -5.63 0.69
CA LYS A 96 9.91 -4.82 -0.44
C LYS A 96 10.47 -3.50 0.06
N LYS A 97 11.69 -3.17 -0.38
CA LYS A 97 12.33 -1.90 -0.03
C LYS A 97 12.00 -0.81 -1.05
N SER A 98 11.65 0.35 -0.54
CA SER A 98 11.58 1.59 -1.32
C SER A 98 12.98 2.18 -1.59
N SER A 99 13.04 3.32 -2.25
CA SER A 99 14.31 3.96 -2.64
C SER A 99 15.17 4.37 -1.45
N ASP A 100 14.56 4.69 -0.30
CA ASP A 100 15.25 5.00 0.96
C ASP A 100 15.56 3.74 1.81
N GLY A 101 15.27 2.55 1.27
CA GLY A 101 15.49 1.28 1.95
C GLY A 101 14.39 0.87 2.93
N SER A 102 13.31 1.64 3.03
CA SER A 102 12.18 1.34 3.93
C SER A 102 11.34 0.18 3.41
N THR A 103 11.05 -0.78 4.27
CA THR A 103 10.03 -1.80 4.03
C THR A 103 8.63 -1.25 4.35
N PRO A 104 7.54 -1.93 3.97
CA PRO A 104 6.20 -1.55 4.43
C PRO A 104 6.12 -1.36 5.95
N LEU A 105 6.81 -2.22 6.72
CA LEU A 105 6.86 -2.10 8.18
C LEU A 105 7.49 -0.79 8.65
N HIS A 106 8.62 -0.37 8.06
CA HIS A 106 9.24 0.92 8.36
C HIS A 106 8.29 2.09 8.11
N THR A 107 7.65 2.11 6.93
CA THR A 107 6.74 3.18 6.54
C THR A 107 5.55 3.28 7.49
N GLN A 108 4.92 2.16 7.81
CA GLN A 108 3.77 2.15 8.71
C GLN A 108 4.15 2.57 10.14
N VAL A 109 5.30 2.16 10.64
CA VAL A 109 5.81 2.61 11.95
C VAL A 109 6.11 4.11 11.94
N ALA A 110 6.70 4.63 10.86
CA ALA A 110 6.98 6.06 10.71
C ALA A 110 5.71 6.93 10.68
N ASP A 111 4.57 6.37 10.25
CA ASP A 111 3.27 7.07 10.26
C ASP A 111 2.64 7.18 11.67
N GLY A 112 3.12 6.40 12.63
CA GLY A 112 2.77 6.57 14.04
C GLY A 112 1.76 5.58 14.61
N GLU A 113 1.35 5.82 15.85
CA GLU A 113 0.49 4.90 16.63
C GLU A 113 -0.88 4.66 16.00
N GLU A 114 -1.37 5.52 15.15
CA GLU A 114 -2.60 5.30 14.38
C GLU A 114 -2.51 4.10 13.42
N ARG A 115 -1.29 3.54 13.24
CA ARG A 115 -1.01 2.38 12.39
C ARG A 115 -0.75 1.09 13.18
N LEU A 116 -0.97 1.07 14.48
CA LEU A 116 -0.71 -0.10 15.32
C LEU A 116 -1.38 -1.38 14.81
N ASP A 117 -2.62 -1.29 14.35
CA ASP A 117 -3.35 -2.43 13.81
C ASP A 117 -2.75 -2.94 12.48
N VAL A 118 -2.34 -2.04 11.60
CA VAL A 118 -1.65 -2.39 10.33
C VAL A 118 -0.27 -2.98 10.62
N VAL A 119 0.50 -2.38 11.51
CA VAL A 119 1.82 -2.89 11.93
C VAL A 119 1.66 -4.28 12.55
N GLY A 120 0.69 -4.45 13.44
CA GLY A 120 0.37 -5.76 14.03
C GLY A 120 0.04 -6.81 12.98
N MET A 121 -0.72 -6.45 11.95
CA MET A 121 -1.04 -7.35 10.84
C MET A 121 0.20 -7.72 10.02
N LEU A 122 1.05 -6.74 9.69
CA LEU A 122 2.31 -7.01 8.98
C LEU A 122 3.21 -7.97 9.76
N LEU A 123 3.36 -7.78 11.07
CA LEU A 123 4.12 -8.68 11.93
C LEU A 123 3.51 -10.08 12.00
N ALA A 124 2.17 -10.18 12.13
CA ALA A 124 1.46 -11.45 12.13
C ALA A 124 1.62 -12.22 10.81
N LYS A 125 1.80 -11.51 9.71
CA LYS A 125 2.04 -12.09 8.39
C LYS A 125 3.53 -12.34 8.06
N GLY A 126 4.42 -12.11 9.02
CA GLY A 126 5.83 -12.45 8.91
C GLY A 126 6.74 -11.34 8.38
N ALA A 127 6.35 -10.08 8.49
CA ALA A 127 7.24 -8.97 8.18
C ALA A 127 8.54 -9.06 8.99
N ASP A 128 9.67 -8.88 8.32
CA ASP A 128 10.98 -8.95 8.96
C ASP A 128 11.34 -7.62 9.61
N LYS A 129 11.23 -7.57 10.93
CA LYS A 129 11.53 -6.38 11.75
C LYS A 129 13.01 -6.12 11.96
N SER A 130 13.89 -6.99 11.47
CA SER A 130 15.36 -6.83 11.57
C SER A 130 15.98 -6.06 10.41
N ILE A 131 15.22 -5.82 9.34
CA ILE A 131 15.70 -5.10 8.16
C ILE A 131 16.01 -3.65 8.54
N LYS A 132 17.13 -3.14 8.02
CA LYS A 132 17.54 -1.74 8.17
C LYS A 132 17.28 -0.97 6.89
N ASP A 133 16.79 0.25 7.05
CA ASP A 133 16.71 1.22 5.95
C ASP A 133 18.09 1.79 5.58
N ASN A 134 18.14 2.75 4.67
CA ASN A 134 19.41 3.36 4.22
C ASN A 134 20.11 4.19 5.30
N ASP A 135 19.40 4.59 6.36
CA ASP A 135 19.95 5.27 7.53
C ASP A 135 20.43 4.28 8.61
N GLY A 136 20.32 2.98 8.33
CA GLY A 136 20.71 1.93 9.26
C GLY A 136 19.69 1.68 10.38
N GLN A 137 18.47 2.19 10.26
CA GLN A 137 17.43 2.07 11.25
C GLN A 137 16.52 0.85 10.98
N THR A 138 16.19 0.12 12.05
CA THR A 138 15.09 -0.84 12.05
C THR A 138 13.77 -0.13 12.36
N PRO A 139 12.61 -0.76 12.11
CA PRO A 139 11.32 -0.19 12.54
C PRO A 139 11.29 0.15 14.05
N LEU A 140 11.89 -0.69 14.90
CA LEU A 140 11.98 -0.43 16.34
C LEU A 140 12.79 0.84 16.65
N ASP A 141 13.90 1.08 15.93
CA ASP A 141 14.68 2.30 16.09
C ASP A 141 13.86 3.55 15.78
N ILE A 142 13.03 3.50 14.74
CA ILE A 142 12.10 4.59 14.37
C ILE A 142 11.09 4.83 15.49
N ALA A 143 10.46 3.78 16.01
CA ALA A 143 9.47 3.88 17.10
C ALA A 143 10.10 4.49 18.37
N ARG A 144 11.33 4.09 18.71
CA ARG A 144 12.09 4.66 19.84
C ARG A 144 12.39 6.13 19.66
N ALA A 145 12.82 6.53 18.45
CA ALA A 145 13.11 7.94 18.14
C ALA A 145 11.86 8.83 18.24
N ARG A 146 10.66 8.25 18.04
CA ARG A 146 9.38 8.94 18.18
C ARG A 146 8.79 8.85 19.57
N GLU A 147 9.39 8.07 20.48
CA GLU A 147 8.92 7.84 21.85
C GLU A 147 7.49 7.24 21.90
N GLU A 148 7.13 6.42 20.91
CA GLU A 148 5.82 5.78 20.81
C GLU A 148 5.80 4.44 21.54
N GLU A 149 5.41 4.46 22.81
CA GLU A 149 5.54 3.31 23.71
C GLU A 149 4.77 2.06 23.25
N GLU A 150 3.52 2.22 22.79
CA GLU A 150 2.73 1.09 22.28
C GLU A 150 3.36 0.47 21.02
N MET A 151 3.91 1.29 20.15
CA MET A 151 4.63 0.82 18.94
C MET A 151 5.93 0.11 19.34
N ILE A 152 6.67 0.65 20.30
CA ILE A 152 7.90 0.02 20.85
C ILE A 152 7.57 -1.37 21.43
N GLU A 153 6.52 -1.46 22.23
CA GLU A 153 6.08 -2.73 22.82
C GLU A 153 5.72 -3.76 21.75
N LEU A 154 4.97 -3.33 20.73
CA LEU A 154 4.55 -4.20 19.62
C LEU A 154 5.74 -4.75 18.82
N LEU A 155 6.79 -3.95 18.63
CA LEU A 155 7.98 -4.31 17.85
C LEU A 155 9.08 -5.03 18.67
N SER A 156 8.96 -5.03 19.97
CA SER A 156 9.99 -5.59 20.87
C SER A 156 10.01 -7.12 20.97
#